data_61ca02a8fb46f264e1fbc3fc17a0a851
#
_entry.id   61ca02a8fb46f264e1fbc3fc17a0a851
#
_cell.length_a   1.000
_cell.length_b   1.000
_cell.length_c   1.000
_cell.angle_alpha   90.00
_cell.angle_beta   90.00
_cell.angle_gamma   90.00
#
_symmetry.space_group_name_H-M   'P 1'
#
loop_
_entity.id
_entity.type
_entity.pdbx_description
1 polymer ?
#
loop_
_entity_poly.entity_id
_entity_poly.type
_entity_poly.pdbx_seq_one_letter_code
_entity_poly.pdbx_strand_id
1 'polypeptide(L)'
;MSKHHNLSIATILVAVISISATAGSLGLLQAQEGETFSAILSGNEEIPPTQSGATGWAKFQTDDNGTQVLYSVNLTGLNEITGAHIHNGSAGQNGDIVVSLSGQQVAENGNNATISLKGNITQDDMQGPLEGKELSELVSLMSDGIVYVNVHTGEYQNGEIRGQIVSGLPESEINVTSTTSNNTIPN
;
A
#
# COMPACT_ATOMS: atom_id res chain seq x y z
N MET A 1 86.59 -25.90 -46.81
CA MET A 1 86.49 -25.42 -45.43
C MET A 1 85.24 -24.52 -45.35
N SER A 2 84.14 -25.07 -44.95
CA SER A 2 82.86 -24.36 -44.87
C SER A 2 82.49 -24.23 -43.39
N LYS A 3 82.39 -22.99 -42.91
CA LYS A 3 81.91 -22.69 -41.56
C LYS A 3 80.44 -22.51 -41.55
N HIS A 4 79.73 -23.43 -40.90
CA HIS A 4 78.28 -23.29 -40.62
C HIS A 4 78.04 -22.42 -39.40
N HIS A 5 77.38 -21.32 -39.59
CA HIS A 5 76.95 -20.44 -38.48
C HIS A 5 75.54 -20.93 -38.01
N ASN A 6 75.46 -21.44 -36.81
CA ASN A 6 74.25 -21.77 -36.13
C ASN A 6 73.57 -20.51 -35.63
N LEU A 7 72.40 -20.20 -36.18
CA LEU A 7 71.55 -19.11 -35.74
C LEU A 7 70.58 -19.66 -34.70
N SER A 8 70.80 -19.30 -33.43
CA SER A 8 69.88 -19.67 -32.36
C SER A 8 68.62 -18.77 -32.40
N ILE A 9 67.52 -19.34 -32.67
CA ILE A 9 66.18 -18.65 -32.59
C ILE A 9 65.75 -18.66 -31.13
N ALA A 10 65.81 -17.49 -30.46
CA ALA A 10 65.28 -17.29 -29.15
C ALA A 10 63.73 -17.18 -29.28
N THR A 11 63.03 -18.19 -28.80
CA THR A 11 61.54 -18.17 -28.71
C THR A 11 61.14 -17.28 -27.54
N ILE A 12 60.55 -16.11 -27.83
CA ILE A 12 59.94 -15.24 -26.83
C ILE A 12 58.55 -15.77 -26.53
N LEU A 13 58.40 -16.32 -25.32
CA LEU A 13 57.08 -16.76 -24.81
C LEU A 13 56.35 -15.52 -24.27
N VAL A 14 55.38 -15.01 -25.05
CA VAL A 14 54.49 -13.95 -24.60
C VAL A 14 53.41 -14.59 -23.72
N ALA A 15 53.52 -14.42 -22.41
CA ALA A 15 52.46 -14.82 -21.49
C ALA A 15 51.31 -13.80 -21.57
N VAL A 16 50.21 -14.21 -22.18
CA VAL A 16 48.96 -13.45 -22.16
C VAL A 16 48.30 -13.68 -20.81
N ILE A 17 48.42 -12.69 -19.92
CA ILE A 17 47.67 -12.69 -18.66
C ILE A 17 46.22 -12.29 -18.96
N SER A 18 45.32 -13.28 -19.03
CA SER A 18 43.90 -13.06 -19.13
C SER A 18 43.37 -12.57 -17.76
N ILE A 19 43.13 -11.28 -17.63
CA ILE A 19 42.44 -10.70 -16.49
C ILE A 19 40.95 -11.02 -16.67
N SER A 20 40.49 -12.08 -16.04
CA SER A 20 39.05 -12.37 -15.91
C SER A 20 38.44 -11.34 -14.94
N ALA A 21 37.84 -10.28 -15.49
CA ALA A 21 36.99 -9.39 -14.72
C ALA A 21 35.73 -10.16 -14.32
N THR A 22 35.70 -10.68 -13.09
CA THR A 22 34.46 -11.12 -12.46
C THR A 22 33.63 -9.86 -12.19
N ALA A 23 32.71 -9.56 -13.09
CA ALA A 23 31.63 -8.60 -12.83
C ALA A 23 30.83 -9.16 -11.66
N GLY A 24 31.20 -8.76 -10.44
CA GLY A 24 30.37 -8.98 -9.26
C GLY A 24 29.03 -8.29 -9.52
N SER A 25 27.99 -9.07 -9.70
CA SER A 25 26.62 -8.61 -9.71
C SER A 25 26.38 -7.96 -8.34
N LEU A 26 26.51 -6.64 -8.25
CA LEU A 26 25.95 -5.86 -7.17
C LEU A 26 24.43 -6.01 -7.31
N GLY A 27 23.87 -7.04 -6.69
CA GLY A 27 22.44 -7.13 -6.49
C GLY A 27 22.05 -5.87 -5.71
N LEU A 28 21.40 -4.94 -6.39
CA LEU A 28 20.68 -3.87 -5.74
C LEU A 28 19.71 -4.57 -4.78
N LEU A 29 19.97 -4.49 -3.47
CA LEU A 29 18.95 -4.75 -2.47
C LEU A 29 17.88 -3.66 -2.71
N GLN A 30 16.88 -3.96 -3.55
CA GLN A 30 15.68 -3.19 -3.54
C GLN A 30 15.02 -3.46 -2.18
N ALA A 31 15.01 -2.44 -1.33
CA ALA A 31 14.12 -2.44 -0.19
C ALA A 31 12.73 -2.72 -0.76
N GLN A 32 12.09 -3.79 -0.33
CA GLN A 32 10.73 -4.10 -0.71
C GLN A 32 9.87 -3.06 0.00
N GLU A 33 9.47 -2.01 -0.71
CA GLU A 33 8.50 -1.06 -0.19
C GLU A 33 7.20 -1.82 0.09
N GLY A 34 6.61 -1.56 1.26
CA GLY A 34 5.36 -2.22 1.64
C GLY A 34 4.25 -1.96 0.61
N GLU A 35 3.35 -2.92 0.44
CA GLU A 35 2.21 -2.78 -0.46
C GLU A 35 1.27 -1.68 0.03
N THR A 36 0.74 -0.89 -0.91
CA THR A 36 -0.16 0.22 -0.61
C THR A 36 -1.53 -0.04 -1.22
N PHE A 37 -2.59 0.27 -0.45
CA PHE A 37 -3.98 0.14 -0.86
C PHE A 37 -4.74 1.39 -0.50
N SER A 38 -5.86 1.63 -1.18
CA SER A 38 -6.75 2.76 -0.89
C SER A 38 -8.21 2.45 -1.13
N ALA A 39 -9.09 3.25 -0.52
CA ALA A 39 -10.51 3.23 -0.78
C ALA A 39 -11.07 4.65 -0.77
N ILE A 40 -11.99 4.95 -1.69
CA ILE A 40 -12.80 6.18 -1.68
C ILE A 40 -14.18 5.80 -1.17
N LEU A 41 -14.65 6.48 -0.12
CA LEU A 41 -15.88 6.14 0.58
C LEU A 41 -16.97 7.16 0.25
N SER A 42 -18.18 6.64 -0.05
CA SER A 42 -19.37 7.45 -0.26
C SER A 42 -20.64 6.65 0.10
N GLY A 43 -21.73 7.35 0.33
CA GLY A 43 -23.05 6.73 0.57
C GLY A 43 -23.60 6.00 -0.66
N ASN A 44 -23.18 6.39 -1.86
CA ASN A 44 -23.59 5.73 -3.10
C ASN A 44 -23.06 4.30 -3.24
N GLU A 45 -21.96 3.99 -2.59
CA GLU A 45 -21.34 2.65 -2.58
C GLU A 45 -21.99 1.71 -1.56
N GLU A 46 -22.85 2.21 -0.67
CA GLU A 46 -23.58 1.38 0.30
C GLU A 46 -24.61 0.49 -0.38
N ILE A 47 -25.02 -0.57 0.34
CA ILE A 47 -26.01 -1.54 -0.14
C ILE A 47 -27.10 -1.78 0.92
N PRO A 48 -28.31 -1.21 0.72
CA PRO A 48 -28.66 -0.26 -0.35
C PRO A 48 -27.94 1.10 -0.18
N PRO A 49 -27.83 1.92 -1.26
CA PRO A 49 -27.23 3.25 -1.18
C PRO A 49 -27.92 4.14 -0.15
N THR A 50 -27.12 4.94 0.57
CA THR A 50 -27.63 5.96 1.50
C THR A 50 -27.80 7.31 0.81
N GLN A 51 -28.56 8.22 1.43
CA GLN A 51 -28.70 9.61 0.98
C GLN A 51 -27.67 10.54 1.66
N SER A 52 -26.66 9.97 2.32
CA SER A 52 -25.62 10.76 2.99
C SER A 52 -24.77 11.52 1.98
N GLY A 53 -24.49 12.79 2.26
CA GLY A 53 -23.49 13.60 1.56
C GLY A 53 -22.07 13.45 2.12
N ALA A 54 -21.89 12.60 3.13
CA ALA A 54 -20.60 12.34 3.71
C ALA A 54 -19.66 11.63 2.72
N THR A 55 -18.36 11.87 2.87
CA THR A 55 -17.32 11.28 2.04
C THR A 55 -16.12 10.91 2.88
N GLY A 56 -15.29 10.03 2.36
CA GLY A 56 -14.04 9.68 3.00
C GLY A 56 -13.05 9.04 2.06
N TRP A 57 -11.83 8.89 2.53
CA TRP A 57 -10.82 8.07 1.88
C TRP A 57 -10.03 7.30 2.93
N ALA A 58 -9.59 6.13 2.58
CA ALA A 58 -8.75 5.28 3.41
C ALA A 58 -7.47 4.94 2.66
N LYS A 59 -6.37 4.86 3.40
CA LYS A 59 -5.06 4.38 2.93
C LYS A 59 -4.58 3.29 3.87
N PHE A 60 -3.99 2.25 3.27
CA PHE A 60 -3.37 1.15 3.97
C PHE A 60 -1.98 0.92 3.39
N GLN A 61 -1.04 0.52 4.25
CA GLN A 61 0.33 0.21 3.84
C GLN A 61 0.87 -0.92 4.71
N THR A 62 1.32 -2.01 4.10
CA THR A 62 2.05 -3.05 4.83
C THR A 62 3.40 -2.51 5.27
N ASP A 63 3.88 -2.97 6.42
CA ASP A 63 5.28 -2.74 6.80
C ASP A 63 6.22 -3.63 5.97
N ASP A 64 7.52 -3.31 5.98
CA ASP A 64 8.54 -4.02 5.18
C ASP A 64 8.67 -5.51 5.55
N ASN A 65 8.20 -5.90 6.73
CA ASN A 65 8.27 -7.27 7.25
C ASN A 65 6.96 -8.05 7.03
N GLY A 66 5.88 -7.41 6.59
CA GLY A 66 4.55 -8.01 6.43
C GLY A 66 3.90 -8.41 7.75
N THR A 67 4.28 -7.76 8.87
CA THR A 67 3.76 -8.08 10.22
C THR A 67 2.60 -7.20 10.65
N GLN A 68 2.39 -6.07 9.98
CA GLN A 68 1.29 -5.16 10.24
C GLN A 68 0.88 -4.39 8.98
N VAL A 69 -0.36 -3.91 8.97
CA VAL A 69 -0.88 -2.98 7.98
C VAL A 69 -1.21 -1.66 8.70
N LEU A 70 -0.46 -0.62 8.40
CA LEU A 70 -0.75 0.73 8.88
C LEU A 70 -1.96 1.28 8.13
N TYR A 71 -2.85 2.00 8.81
CA TYR A 71 -4.00 2.63 8.15
C TYR A 71 -4.23 4.07 8.58
N SER A 72 -4.84 4.82 7.67
CA SER A 72 -5.38 6.17 7.89
C SER A 72 -6.69 6.29 7.13
N VAL A 73 -7.78 6.59 7.85
CA VAL A 73 -9.11 6.85 7.27
C VAL A 73 -9.47 8.29 7.59
N ASN A 74 -9.77 9.09 6.56
CA ASN A 74 -10.15 10.49 6.70
C ASN A 74 -11.59 10.65 6.22
N LEU A 75 -12.43 11.24 7.06
CA LEU A 75 -13.88 11.26 6.93
C LEU A 75 -14.37 12.70 7.06
N THR A 76 -15.31 13.09 6.20
CA THR A 76 -15.89 14.43 6.18
C THR A 76 -17.41 14.35 6.12
N GLY A 77 -18.10 15.17 6.88
CA GLY A 77 -19.55 15.26 6.88
C GLY A 77 -20.26 14.20 7.71
N LEU A 78 -19.54 13.42 8.52
CA LEU A 78 -20.10 12.43 9.44
C LEU A 78 -20.32 13.02 10.83
N ASN A 79 -21.38 12.54 11.49
CA ASN A 79 -21.68 12.79 12.89
C ASN A 79 -21.74 11.47 13.66
N GLU A 80 -21.23 11.47 14.90
CA GLU A 80 -21.35 10.33 15.83
C GLU A 80 -20.95 8.97 15.22
N ILE A 81 -19.69 8.84 14.81
CA ILE A 81 -19.16 7.56 14.30
C ILE A 81 -19.28 6.52 15.42
N THR A 82 -20.04 5.46 15.17
CA THR A 82 -20.25 4.33 16.09
C THR A 82 -19.31 3.16 15.79
N GLY A 83 -18.75 3.10 14.58
CA GLY A 83 -17.79 2.08 14.18
C GLY A 83 -17.25 2.31 12.77
N ALA A 84 -16.06 1.77 12.53
CA ALA A 84 -15.47 1.66 11.21
C ALA A 84 -14.84 0.28 11.09
N HIS A 85 -15.09 -0.40 9.99
CA HIS A 85 -14.70 -1.80 9.81
C HIS A 85 -14.16 -2.08 8.41
N ILE A 86 -13.35 -3.12 8.29
CA ILE A 86 -13.12 -3.80 7.02
C ILE A 86 -14.02 -5.02 6.98
N HIS A 87 -14.73 -5.19 5.86
CA HIS A 87 -15.62 -6.31 5.60
C HIS A 87 -15.10 -7.14 4.42
N ASN A 88 -15.34 -8.46 4.44
CA ASN A 88 -15.05 -9.36 3.34
C ASN A 88 -16.26 -9.44 2.40
N GLY A 89 -16.18 -8.74 1.27
CA GLY A 89 -17.23 -8.70 0.25
C GLY A 89 -16.75 -7.96 -0.99
N SER A 90 -17.10 -8.48 -2.15
CA SER A 90 -16.84 -7.83 -3.44
C SER A 90 -17.72 -6.58 -3.62
N ALA A 91 -17.39 -5.74 -4.60
CA ALA A 91 -18.22 -4.60 -4.96
C ALA A 91 -19.66 -5.03 -5.23
N GLY A 92 -20.63 -4.31 -4.65
CA GLY A 92 -22.05 -4.64 -4.76
C GLY A 92 -22.55 -5.77 -3.84
N GLN A 93 -21.72 -6.24 -2.88
CA GLN A 93 -22.10 -7.29 -1.93
C GLN A 93 -21.78 -6.87 -0.50
N ASN A 94 -22.69 -7.19 0.44
CA ASN A 94 -22.39 -7.09 1.87
C ASN A 94 -21.66 -8.35 2.33
N GLY A 95 -20.79 -8.20 3.31
CA GLY A 95 -20.01 -9.31 3.87
C GLY A 95 -19.71 -9.14 5.35
N ASP A 96 -19.10 -10.17 5.92
CA ASP A 96 -18.78 -10.22 7.34
C ASP A 96 -17.64 -9.24 7.71
N ILE A 97 -17.67 -8.74 8.94
CA ILE A 97 -16.56 -7.95 9.49
C ILE A 97 -15.34 -8.84 9.63
N VAL A 98 -14.19 -8.37 9.15
CA VAL A 98 -12.90 -9.05 9.27
C VAL A 98 -11.88 -8.26 10.09
N VAL A 99 -12.05 -6.93 10.22
CA VAL A 99 -11.23 -6.06 11.08
C VAL A 99 -12.07 -4.90 11.60
N SER A 100 -11.88 -4.54 12.87
CA SER A 100 -12.41 -3.30 13.45
C SER A 100 -11.32 -2.23 13.43
N LEU A 101 -11.60 -1.08 12.78
CA LEU A 101 -10.69 0.05 12.69
C LEU A 101 -10.88 0.97 13.91
N SER A 102 -10.29 0.62 15.05
CA SER A 102 -10.48 1.27 16.35
C SER A 102 -9.32 2.20 16.77
N GLY A 103 -8.58 2.73 15.83
CA GLY A 103 -7.39 3.53 16.08
C GLY A 103 -7.64 4.90 16.69
N GLN A 104 -6.56 5.67 16.85
CA GLN A 104 -6.64 7.03 17.38
C GLN A 104 -7.52 7.91 16.50
N GLN A 105 -8.54 8.52 17.12
CA GLN A 105 -9.44 9.45 16.47
C GLN A 105 -8.95 10.88 16.69
N VAL A 106 -8.72 11.61 15.60
CA VAL A 106 -8.40 13.05 15.63
C VAL A 106 -9.51 13.78 14.88
N ALA A 107 -10.21 14.66 15.59
CA ALA A 107 -11.22 15.52 14.97
C ALA A 107 -10.62 16.91 14.71
N GLU A 108 -10.67 17.40 13.48
CA GLU A 108 -10.37 18.77 13.14
C GLU A 108 -11.67 19.60 13.14
N ASN A 109 -11.72 20.63 13.98
CA ASN A 109 -12.89 21.49 14.14
C ASN A 109 -12.92 22.59 13.07
N GLY A 110 -14.06 22.78 12.42
CA GLY A 110 -14.28 23.80 11.40
C GLY A 110 -15.58 23.56 10.65
N ASN A 111 -15.88 24.42 9.64
CA ASN A 111 -17.11 24.30 8.82
C ASN A 111 -17.14 23.00 7.96
N ASN A 112 -16.03 22.26 7.89
CA ASN A 112 -15.92 20.92 7.32
C ASN A 112 -15.12 20.06 8.29
N ALA A 113 -15.72 19.69 9.41
CA ALA A 113 -15.08 18.84 10.40
C ALA A 113 -14.59 17.54 9.74
N THR A 114 -13.29 17.30 9.77
CA THR A 114 -12.67 16.06 9.29
C THR A 114 -12.32 15.19 10.48
N ILE A 115 -12.69 13.95 10.44
CA ILE A 115 -12.32 12.94 11.43
C ILE A 115 -11.29 12.03 10.81
N SER A 116 -10.14 11.89 11.45
CA SER A 116 -9.09 10.95 11.05
C SER A 116 -9.01 9.80 12.03
N LEU A 117 -9.11 8.57 11.54
CA LEU A 117 -8.82 7.34 12.28
C LEU A 117 -7.46 6.82 11.82
N LYS A 118 -6.55 6.56 12.76
CA LYS A 118 -5.21 6.04 12.45
C LYS A 118 -4.85 4.90 13.39
N GLY A 119 -4.20 3.89 12.85
CA GLY A 119 -3.75 2.75 13.64
C GLY A 119 -2.96 1.75 12.80
N ASN A 120 -2.80 0.59 13.35
CA ASN A 120 -2.22 -0.56 12.68
C ASN A 120 -3.13 -1.77 12.87
N ILE A 121 -3.08 -2.68 11.93
CA ILE A 121 -3.75 -3.98 11.93
C ILE A 121 -2.67 -5.03 12.01
N THR A 122 -2.82 -5.95 12.95
CA THR A 122 -1.99 -7.13 13.11
C THR A 122 -2.83 -8.39 12.94
N GLN A 123 -2.22 -9.55 12.98
CA GLN A 123 -2.93 -10.82 12.96
C GLN A 123 -3.98 -10.94 14.09
N ASP A 124 -3.67 -10.38 15.27
CA ASP A 124 -4.55 -10.45 16.45
C ASP A 124 -5.82 -9.58 16.33
N ASP A 125 -5.84 -8.61 15.39
CA ASP A 125 -6.98 -7.73 15.14
C ASP A 125 -7.99 -8.33 14.16
N MET A 126 -7.64 -9.47 13.53
CA MET A 126 -8.51 -10.13 12.57
C MET A 126 -9.60 -10.93 13.28
N GLN A 127 -10.80 -10.89 12.68
CA GLN A 127 -12.00 -11.51 13.27
C GLN A 127 -12.88 -12.18 12.19
N GLY A 128 -13.95 -12.83 12.62
CA GLY A 128 -14.88 -13.50 11.74
C GLY A 128 -14.20 -14.52 10.83
N PRO A 129 -14.41 -14.46 9.50
CA PRO A 129 -13.78 -15.41 8.57
C PRO A 129 -12.25 -15.41 8.57
N LEU A 130 -11.61 -14.34 9.08
CA LEU A 130 -10.15 -14.21 9.15
C LEU A 130 -9.58 -14.47 10.55
N GLU A 131 -10.41 -14.77 11.55
CA GLU A 131 -9.92 -15.09 12.89
C GLU A 131 -8.91 -16.25 12.86
N GLY A 132 -7.73 -16.01 13.44
CA GLY A 132 -6.63 -17.00 13.50
C GLY A 132 -5.93 -17.30 12.17
N LYS A 133 -6.23 -16.53 11.11
CA LYS A 133 -5.49 -16.57 9.84
C LYS A 133 -4.24 -15.70 9.89
N GLU A 134 -3.31 -15.93 8.97
CA GLU A 134 -2.13 -15.06 8.79
C GLU A 134 -2.54 -13.70 8.21
N LEU A 135 -1.83 -12.63 8.59
CA LEU A 135 -2.09 -11.27 8.07
C LEU A 135 -2.00 -11.20 6.54
N SER A 136 -1.16 -12.01 5.93
CA SER A 136 -1.03 -12.14 4.47
C SER A 136 -2.35 -12.52 3.77
N GLU A 137 -3.27 -13.21 4.46
CA GLU A 137 -4.61 -13.48 3.92
C GLU A 137 -5.41 -12.19 3.73
N LEU A 138 -5.41 -11.29 4.73
CA LEU A 138 -6.04 -9.97 4.60
C LEU A 138 -5.41 -9.16 3.47
N VAL A 139 -4.07 -9.15 3.36
CA VAL A 139 -3.34 -8.44 2.30
C VAL A 139 -3.71 -9.00 0.92
N SER A 140 -3.85 -10.32 0.79
CA SER A 140 -4.32 -10.96 -0.45
C SER A 140 -5.73 -10.51 -0.83
N LEU A 141 -6.67 -10.48 0.13
CA LEU A 141 -8.04 -10.00 -0.10
C LEU A 141 -8.08 -8.52 -0.49
N MET A 142 -7.19 -7.69 0.07
CA MET A 142 -7.03 -6.29 -0.34
C MET A 142 -6.53 -6.18 -1.79
N SER A 143 -5.53 -7.00 -2.16
CA SER A 143 -4.96 -7.04 -3.51
C SER A 143 -5.98 -7.49 -4.56
N ASP A 144 -6.84 -8.44 -4.19
CA ASP A 144 -7.91 -8.97 -5.04
C ASP A 144 -9.12 -8.04 -5.14
N GLY A 145 -9.18 -6.97 -4.31
CA GLY A 145 -10.27 -6.01 -4.29
C GLY A 145 -11.59 -6.60 -3.79
N ILE A 146 -11.55 -7.58 -2.87
CA ILE A 146 -12.73 -8.27 -2.33
C ILE A 146 -12.96 -7.96 -0.84
N VAL A 147 -12.40 -6.88 -0.35
CA VAL A 147 -12.69 -6.30 0.95
C VAL A 147 -13.01 -4.80 0.80
N TYR A 148 -13.80 -4.26 1.71
CA TYR A 148 -14.20 -2.86 1.70
C TYR A 148 -14.16 -2.24 3.09
N VAL A 149 -13.96 -0.92 3.16
CA VAL A 149 -14.17 -0.13 4.38
C VAL A 149 -15.63 0.25 4.48
N ASN A 150 -16.22 0.13 5.66
CA ASN A 150 -17.55 0.65 5.98
C ASN A 150 -17.49 1.47 7.27
N VAL A 151 -18.16 2.63 7.29
CA VAL A 151 -18.24 3.52 8.44
C VAL A 151 -19.70 3.66 8.85
N HIS A 152 -19.96 3.41 10.14
CA HIS A 152 -21.27 3.41 10.75
C HIS A 152 -21.45 4.65 11.64
N THR A 153 -22.67 5.16 11.71
CA THR A 153 -23.05 6.27 12.58
C THR A 153 -24.32 5.97 13.36
N GLY A 154 -24.69 6.83 14.29
CA GLY A 154 -25.95 6.70 15.02
C GLY A 154 -27.17 6.71 14.10
N GLU A 155 -27.14 7.44 13.00
CA GLU A 155 -28.22 7.52 12.00
C GLU A 155 -28.21 6.32 11.05
N TYR A 156 -27.02 5.85 10.65
CA TYR A 156 -26.85 4.75 9.69
C TYR A 156 -26.13 3.58 10.35
N GLN A 157 -26.87 2.80 11.14
CA GLN A 157 -26.31 1.68 11.91
C GLN A 157 -25.77 0.53 11.04
N ASN A 158 -26.26 0.39 9.80
CA ASN A 158 -25.82 -0.63 8.85
C ASN A 158 -24.67 -0.15 7.93
N GLY A 159 -24.24 1.12 8.08
CA GLY A 159 -23.23 1.79 7.29
C GLY A 159 -23.74 3.09 6.67
N GLU A 160 -23.01 4.17 6.80
CA GLU A 160 -23.30 5.46 6.19
C GLU A 160 -22.54 5.68 4.89
N ILE A 161 -21.25 5.37 4.91
CA ILE A 161 -20.38 5.44 3.72
C ILE A 161 -19.49 4.21 3.64
N ARG A 162 -19.28 3.76 2.43
CA ARG A 162 -18.49 2.57 2.11
C ARG A 162 -17.55 2.83 0.92
N GLY A 163 -16.45 2.07 0.83
CA GLY A 163 -15.55 2.08 -0.33
C GLY A 163 -14.77 0.79 -0.47
N GLN A 164 -14.69 0.26 -1.70
CA GLN A 164 -13.90 -0.92 -2.00
C GLN A 164 -12.41 -0.62 -1.86
N ILE A 165 -11.66 -1.50 -1.19
CA ILE A 165 -10.20 -1.39 -1.08
C ILE A 165 -9.59 -1.92 -2.38
N VAL A 166 -8.70 -1.13 -2.98
CA VAL A 166 -7.98 -1.45 -4.22
C VAL A 166 -6.49 -1.16 -4.06
N SER A 167 -5.66 -1.84 -4.86
CA SER A 167 -4.21 -1.60 -4.86
C SER A 167 -3.86 -0.20 -5.34
N GLY A 168 -2.86 0.42 -4.72
CA GLY A 168 -2.34 1.74 -5.04
C GLY A 168 -2.90 2.87 -4.18
N LEU A 169 -2.43 4.10 -4.45
CA LEU A 169 -2.89 5.32 -3.79
C LEU A 169 -4.10 5.90 -4.52
N PRO A 170 -4.99 6.63 -3.81
CA PRO A 170 -6.08 7.34 -4.46
C PRO A 170 -5.53 8.43 -5.40
N GLU A 171 -6.17 8.62 -6.55
CA GLU A 171 -5.72 9.61 -7.57
C GLU A 171 -5.54 11.04 -7.02
N SER A 172 -6.25 11.40 -5.95
CA SER A 172 -6.12 12.70 -5.29
C SER A 172 -4.74 12.93 -4.65
N GLU A 173 -4.03 11.88 -4.23
CA GLU A 173 -2.67 11.99 -3.67
C GLU A 173 -1.58 11.94 -4.76
N ILE A 174 -1.83 11.28 -5.88
CA ILE A 174 -0.89 11.16 -7.00
C ILE A 174 -0.61 12.54 -7.62
N ASN A 175 -1.61 13.41 -7.71
CA ASN A 175 -1.49 14.75 -8.30
C ASN A 175 -0.67 15.75 -7.46
N VAL A 176 -0.54 15.55 -6.15
CA VAL A 176 0.23 16.46 -5.27
C VAL A 176 1.74 16.21 -5.40
N THR A 177 2.15 14.97 -5.63
CA THR A 177 3.57 14.62 -5.77
C THR A 177 4.17 15.01 -7.12
N SER A 178 3.37 15.12 -8.19
CA SER A 178 3.85 15.48 -9.52
C SER A 178 4.06 16.98 -9.72
N THR A 179 3.49 17.85 -8.87
CA THR A 179 3.59 19.32 -9.00
C THR A 179 4.85 19.90 -8.34
N THR A 180 5.56 19.13 -7.53
CA THR A 180 6.74 19.66 -6.77
C THR A 180 8.07 19.53 -7.52
N SER A 181 8.11 18.94 -8.73
CA SER A 181 9.34 18.67 -9.48
C SER A 181 9.72 19.73 -10.54
N ASN A 182 8.95 20.80 -10.72
CA ASN A 182 9.23 21.84 -11.74
C ASN A 182 9.54 23.22 -11.13
N ASN A 183 10.46 23.28 -10.16
CA ASN A 183 11.05 24.57 -9.81
C ASN A 183 12.39 24.75 -10.56
N THR A 184 12.32 25.14 -11.81
CA THR A 184 13.45 25.62 -12.61
C THR A 184 13.88 26.98 -12.04
N ILE A 185 15.07 27.04 -11.45
CA ILE A 185 15.72 28.28 -11.02
C ILE A 185 16.14 29.03 -12.29
N PRO A 186 15.68 30.26 -12.55
CA PRO A 186 16.22 31.07 -13.64
C PRO A 186 17.57 31.69 -13.20
N ASN A 187 18.54 31.67 -14.10
CA ASN A 187 19.83 32.34 -14.01
C ASN A 187 19.70 33.85 -13.80
#